data_c65dacff31e7db70ad2454d0c14c3452
#
_entry.id   c65dacff31e7db70ad2454d0c14c3452
#
_cell.length_a   1.000
_cell.length_b   1.000
_cell.length_c   1.000
_cell.angle_alpha   90.00
_cell.angle_beta   90.00
_cell.angle_gamma   90.00
#
_symmetry.space_group_name_H-M   'P 1'
#
loop_
_entity.id
_entity.type
_entity.pdbx_description
1 polymer ?
#
loop_
_entity_poly.entity_id
_entity_poly.type
_entity_poly.pdbx_seq_one_letter_code
_entity_poly.pdbx_strand_id
1 'polypeptide(L)'
;MDYDRVVVMTLNMDEGTDFKEISGLQTPDQFPAAVTAIYHNILATKPDERAAAMARVIAEKHPDLVALHEASMLRTGPLNAPHPPSASKVEMNLISSLLRELEKLGAPYDLMYISGPAQSVIESTRTNLDAEAPSTCGFNVRITDRDAIIARTDNDDIQLTALEVHDFSDVQTITNPAVSIVIPGGWIQVVKWTPDFGPAA
;
A
#
# COMPACT_ATOMS: atom_id res chain seq x y z
N MET A 1 -29.33 -14.12 -12.51
CA MET A 1 -28.25 -13.42 -11.81
C MET A 1 -28.40 -11.96 -12.15
N ASP A 2 -28.33 -11.09 -11.14
CA ASP A 2 -28.56 -9.63 -11.32
C ASP A 2 -27.23 -9.03 -11.77
N TYR A 3 -27.01 -8.91 -13.08
CA TYR A 3 -25.74 -8.53 -13.73
C TYR A 3 -25.48 -7.01 -13.70
N ASP A 4 -26.33 -6.24 -13.01
CA ASP A 4 -26.27 -4.78 -13.05
C ASP A 4 -25.48 -4.15 -11.88
N ARG A 5 -24.74 -4.93 -11.08
CA ARG A 5 -24.16 -4.41 -9.85
C ARG A 5 -22.71 -4.85 -9.65
N VAL A 6 -21.80 -3.88 -9.55
CA VAL A 6 -20.44 -4.08 -9.06
C VAL A 6 -20.37 -3.72 -7.58
N VAL A 7 -19.81 -4.59 -6.77
CA VAL A 7 -19.60 -4.35 -5.33
C VAL A 7 -18.17 -3.88 -5.11
N VAL A 8 -18.02 -2.67 -4.61
CA VAL A 8 -16.72 -2.06 -4.30
C VAL A 8 -16.59 -1.87 -2.80
N MET A 9 -15.43 -2.22 -2.27
CA MET A 9 -15.04 -1.97 -0.88
C MET A 9 -13.85 -1.02 -0.85
N THR A 10 -13.75 -0.20 0.19
CA THR A 10 -12.56 0.60 0.50
C THR A 10 -12.10 0.27 1.91
N LEU A 11 -10.80 0.11 2.09
CA LEU A 11 -10.16 -0.20 3.36
C LEU A 11 -8.90 0.64 3.55
N ASN A 12 -8.78 1.32 4.70
CA ASN A 12 -7.50 1.79 5.19
C ASN A 12 -6.84 0.64 5.96
N MET A 13 -5.62 0.26 5.56
CA MET A 13 -4.89 -0.86 6.16
C MET A 13 -4.14 -0.46 7.43
N ASP A 14 -4.06 0.82 7.73
CA ASP A 14 -3.32 1.41 8.85
C ASP A 14 -1.82 1.06 8.79
N GLU A 15 -0.98 1.99 8.44
CA GLU A 15 0.48 1.77 8.40
C GLU A 15 1.12 1.53 9.79
N GLY A 16 0.35 1.75 10.88
CA GLY A 16 0.74 1.46 12.25
C GLY A 16 1.47 2.61 12.95
N THR A 17 1.43 3.82 12.40
CA THR A 17 2.01 5.03 13.00
C THR A 17 1.28 6.28 12.53
N ASP A 18 1.25 7.30 13.37
CA ASP A 18 0.79 8.66 13.05
C ASP A 18 1.96 9.65 12.89
N PHE A 19 3.20 9.15 12.88
CA PHE A 19 4.45 9.93 12.76
C PHE A 19 4.61 11.07 13.78
N LYS A 20 3.88 11.06 14.90
CA LYS A 20 3.99 12.10 15.93
C LYS A 20 5.38 12.18 16.57
N GLU A 21 6.14 11.07 16.55
CA GLU A 21 7.53 11.02 16.99
C GLU A 21 8.41 11.99 16.22
N ILE A 22 8.07 12.28 14.95
CA ILE A 22 8.81 13.21 14.10
C ILE A 22 8.35 14.65 14.33
N SER A 23 7.06 14.87 14.54
CA SER A 23 6.47 16.22 14.58
C SER A 23 7.01 17.09 15.73
N GLY A 24 7.45 16.48 16.83
CA GLY A 24 7.95 17.15 18.02
C GLY A 24 9.47 17.39 18.06
N LEU A 25 10.21 16.98 17.04
CA LEU A 25 11.68 17.08 17.04
C LEU A 25 12.17 18.53 16.98
N GLN A 26 13.22 18.83 17.75
CA GLN A 26 13.82 20.15 17.83
C GLN A 26 15.21 20.19 17.16
N THR A 27 15.91 19.06 17.10
CA THR A 27 17.26 18.96 16.55
C THR A 27 17.43 17.72 15.68
N PRO A 28 18.26 17.77 14.62
CA PRO A 28 18.45 16.62 13.70
C PRO A 28 18.98 15.35 14.36
N ASP A 29 19.74 15.45 15.44
CA ASP A 29 20.30 14.31 16.17
C ASP A 29 19.24 13.48 16.89
N GLN A 30 18.03 14.01 17.11
CA GLN A 30 16.88 13.27 17.66
C GLN A 30 16.21 12.37 16.61
N PHE A 31 16.42 12.63 15.32
CA PHE A 31 15.69 11.96 14.24
C PHE A 31 15.90 10.43 14.21
N PRO A 32 17.12 9.86 14.37
CA PRO A 32 17.31 8.41 14.40
C PRO A 32 16.55 7.70 15.53
N ALA A 33 16.41 8.36 16.69
CA ALA A 33 15.63 7.81 17.81
C ALA A 33 14.13 7.79 17.51
N ALA A 34 13.60 8.82 16.85
CA ALA A 34 12.21 8.87 16.39
C ALA A 34 11.93 7.78 15.34
N VAL A 35 12.83 7.59 14.37
CA VAL A 35 12.74 6.51 13.36
C VAL A 35 12.71 5.13 14.04
N THR A 36 13.53 4.94 15.07
CA THR A 36 13.53 3.71 15.87
C THR A 36 12.18 3.46 16.56
N ALA A 37 11.61 4.50 17.17
CA ALA A 37 10.32 4.41 17.83
C ALA A 37 9.19 4.08 16.84
N ILE A 38 9.16 4.74 15.69
CA ILE A 38 8.22 4.46 14.60
C ILE A 38 8.33 3.01 14.15
N TYR A 39 9.55 2.52 13.89
CA TYR A 39 9.79 1.13 13.49
C TYR A 39 9.19 0.13 14.48
N HIS A 40 9.45 0.32 15.78
CA HIS A 40 8.91 -0.56 16.81
C HIS A 40 7.40 -0.42 16.97
N ASN A 41 6.86 0.79 16.88
CA ASN A 41 5.41 1.02 16.96
C ASN A 41 4.68 0.30 15.83
N ILE A 42 5.15 0.41 14.59
CA ILE A 42 4.58 -0.30 13.44
C ILE A 42 4.53 -1.81 13.70
N LEU A 43 5.64 -2.41 14.12
CA LEU A 43 5.69 -3.86 14.37
C LEU A 43 4.83 -4.28 15.58
N ALA A 44 4.72 -3.42 16.60
CA ALA A 44 3.88 -3.67 17.77
C ALA A 44 2.38 -3.72 17.45
N THR A 45 1.93 -3.10 16.33
CA THR A 45 0.53 -3.18 15.86
C THR A 45 0.16 -4.55 15.29
N LYS A 46 1.11 -5.48 15.19
CA LYS A 46 0.90 -6.84 14.66
C LYS A 46 0.28 -6.84 13.25
N PRO A 47 0.97 -6.31 12.26
CA PRO A 47 0.42 -6.10 10.92
C PRO A 47 -0.13 -7.38 10.26
N ASP A 48 0.48 -8.56 10.49
CA ASP A 48 -0.02 -9.82 9.95
C ASP A 48 -1.37 -10.24 10.58
N GLU A 49 -1.58 -10.00 11.89
CA GLU A 49 -2.87 -10.28 12.53
C GLU A 49 -3.97 -9.35 12.00
N ARG A 50 -3.64 -8.08 11.73
CA ARG A 50 -4.56 -7.10 11.12
C ARG A 50 -4.90 -7.50 9.68
N ALA A 51 -3.90 -7.87 8.87
CA ALA A 51 -4.11 -8.34 7.50
C ALA A 51 -5.03 -9.59 7.48
N ALA A 52 -4.83 -10.53 8.41
CA ALA A 52 -5.70 -11.70 8.54
C ALA A 52 -7.15 -11.33 8.94
N ALA A 53 -7.34 -10.30 9.77
CA ALA A 53 -8.68 -9.81 10.13
C ALA A 53 -9.37 -9.16 8.92
N MET A 54 -8.65 -8.33 8.15
CA MET A 54 -9.16 -7.71 6.93
C MET A 54 -9.51 -8.75 5.86
N ALA A 55 -8.66 -9.77 5.68
CA ALA A 55 -8.93 -10.86 4.73
C ALA A 55 -10.25 -11.58 5.05
N ARG A 56 -10.57 -11.82 6.33
CA ARG A 56 -11.86 -12.41 6.73
C ARG A 56 -13.04 -11.52 6.34
N VAL A 57 -12.93 -10.19 6.53
CA VAL A 57 -14.00 -9.25 6.15
C VAL A 57 -14.19 -9.26 4.63
N ILE A 58 -13.11 -9.20 3.86
CA ILE A 58 -13.17 -9.24 2.39
C ILE A 58 -13.79 -10.58 1.92
N ALA A 59 -13.31 -11.69 2.46
CA ALA A 59 -13.82 -13.02 2.12
C ALA A 59 -15.32 -13.19 2.49
N GLU A 60 -15.80 -12.57 3.57
CA GLU A 60 -17.22 -12.59 3.96
C GLU A 60 -18.09 -11.72 3.04
N LYS A 61 -17.59 -10.55 2.66
CA LYS A 61 -18.39 -9.57 1.89
C LYS A 61 -18.33 -9.79 0.39
N HIS A 62 -17.34 -10.55 -0.09
CA HIS A 62 -17.15 -10.87 -1.52
C HIS A 62 -17.22 -9.65 -2.46
N PRO A 63 -16.53 -8.51 -2.18
CA PRO A 63 -16.54 -7.40 -3.10
C PRO A 63 -15.83 -7.78 -4.41
N ASP A 64 -16.24 -7.19 -5.52
CA ASP A 64 -15.57 -7.37 -6.81
C ASP A 64 -14.23 -6.64 -6.87
N LEU A 65 -14.18 -5.47 -6.23
CA LEU A 65 -12.99 -4.62 -6.14
C LEU A 65 -12.78 -4.15 -4.70
N VAL A 66 -11.52 -4.08 -4.28
CA VAL A 66 -11.14 -3.47 -3.00
C VAL A 66 -10.07 -2.40 -3.23
N ALA A 67 -10.38 -1.15 -2.89
CA ALA A 67 -9.42 -0.07 -2.81
C ALA A 67 -8.76 -0.10 -1.43
N LEU A 68 -7.44 -0.22 -1.42
CA LEU A 68 -6.61 -0.29 -0.22
C LEU A 68 -5.82 1.01 -0.07
N HIS A 69 -5.95 1.64 1.10
CA HIS A 69 -5.17 2.81 1.49
C HIS A 69 -4.19 2.43 2.60
N GLU A 70 -3.08 3.16 2.73
CA GLU A 70 -2.01 2.87 3.68
C GLU A 70 -1.54 1.40 3.59
N ALA A 71 -1.49 0.87 2.36
CA ALA A 71 -1.04 -0.49 2.10
C ALA A 71 0.49 -0.59 2.13
N SER A 72 1.05 -0.21 3.26
CA SER A 72 2.45 0.11 3.45
C SER A 72 3.38 -1.09 3.43
N MET A 73 4.66 -0.82 3.15
CA MET A 73 5.77 -1.75 3.23
C MET A 73 6.88 -1.16 4.09
N LEU A 74 7.35 -1.94 5.07
CA LEU A 74 8.47 -1.61 5.95
C LEU A 74 9.67 -2.48 5.60
N ARG A 75 10.83 -1.85 5.46
CA ARG A 75 12.09 -2.52 5.11
C ARG A 75 13.22 -2.05 6.00
N THR A 76 14.23 -2.88 6.16
CA THR A 76 15.49 -2.54 6.83
C THR A 76 16.68 -2.79 5.91
N GLY A 77 17.80 -2.13 6.19
CA GLY A 77 19.04 -2.30 5.45
C GLY A 77 20.25 -1.70 6.15
N PRO A 78 21.47 -1.94 5.64
CA PRO A 78 22.68 -1.51 6.31
C PRO A 78 22.78 0.01 6.41
N LEU A 79 23.27 0.52 7.56
CA LEU A 79 23.71 1.92 7.68
C LEU A 79 24.87 2.19 6.71
N ASN A 80 24.97 3.43 6.27
CA ASN A 80 26.10 3.91 5.46
C ASN A 80 26.32 3.11 4.15
N ALA A 81 25.28 2.55 3.58
CA ALA A 81 25.38 1.96 2.25
C ALA A 81 25.82 3.02 1.22
N PRO A 82 26.69 2.66 0.26
CA PRO A 82 27.21 3.62 -0.70
C PRO A 82 26.17 4.18 -1.66
N HIS A 83 25.04 3.50 -1.79
CA HIS A 83 23.94 3.88 -2.70
C HIS A 83 22.58 3.71 -2.01
N PRO A 84 21.97 4.78 -1.50
CA PRO A 84 20.57 4.73 -1.03
C PRO A 84 19.59 4.66 -2.24
N PRO A 85 18.41 4.05 -2.11
CA PRO A 85 17.95 3.38 -0.90
C PRO A 85 18.60 2.01 -0.69
N SER A 86 19.03 1.73 0.54
CA SER A 86 19.73 0.48 0.90
C SER A 86 18.87 -0.54 1.63
N ALA A 87 17.77 -0.07 2.22
CA ALA A 87 16.85 -0.91 2.96
C ALA A 87 16.01 -1.76 2.00
N SER A 88 16.40 -3.03 1.87
CA SER A 88 15.77 -4.01 0.97
C SER A 88 15.19 -5.23 1.67
N LYS A 89 15.56 -5.49 2.94
CA LYS A 89 14.99 -6.58 3.72
C LYS A 89 13.58 -6.21 4.15
N VAL A 90 12.59 -6.94 3.65
CA VAL A 90 11.18 -6.71 3.99
C VAL A 90 10.89 -7.22 5.39
N GLU A 91 10.41 -6.34 6.26
CA GLU A 91 9.94 -6.65 7.62
C GLU A 91 8.40 -6.73 7.66
N MET A 92 7.73 -5.94 6.83
CA MET A 92 6.28 -5.92 6.66
C MET A 92 5.92 -5.57 5.22
N ASN A 93 4.93 -6.27 4.64
CA ASN A 93 4.29 -5.89 3.39
C ASN A 93 2.78 -6.20 3.51
N LEU A 94 1.97 -5.18 3.78
CA LEU A 94 0.55 -5.34 4.06
C LEU A 94 -0.21 -5.96 2.89
N ILE A 95 0.10 -5.59 1.65
CA ILE A 95 -0.54 -6.18 0.45
C ILE A 95 -0.26 -7.68 0.38
N SER A 96 1.01 -8.07 0.46
CA SER A 96 1.40 -9.48 0.39
C SER A 96 0.82 -10.30 1.53
N SER A 97 0.77 -9.73 2.75
CA SER A 97 0.15 -10.39 3.90
C SER A 97 -1.35 -10.58 3.70
N LEU A 98 -2.05 -9.55 3.19
CA LEU A 98 -3.48 -9.62 2.90
C LEU A 98 -3.80 -10.68 1.83
N LEU A 99 -3.10 -10.66 0.70
CA LEU A 99 -3.32 -11.62 -0.40
C LEU A 99 -3.06 -13.06 0.06
N ARG A 100 -1.99 -13.29 0.81
CA ARG A 100 -1.70 -14.61 1.41
C ARG A 100 -2.82 -15.09 2.34
N GLU A 101 -3.40 -14.21 3.15
CA GLU A 101 -4.49 -14.57 4.05
C GLU A 101 -5.81 -14.81 3.29
N LEU A 102 -6.07 -14.05 2.21
CA LEU A 102 -7.20 -14.30 1.30
C LEU A 102 -7.07 -15.68 0.61
N GLU A 103 -5.88 -16.02 0.12
CA GLU A 103 -5.59 -17.34 -0.47
C GLU A 103 -5.88 -18.47 0.52
N LYS A 104 -5.46 -18.35 1.79
CA LYS A 104 -5.75 -19.35 2.84
C LYS A 104 -7.25 -19.52 3.10
N LEU A 105 -8.04 -18.48 2.89
CA LEU A 105 -9.51 -18.51 3.01
C LEU A 105 -10.20 -19.03 1.76
N GLY A 106 -9.47 -19.32 0.68
CA GLY A 106 -10.03 -19.69 -0.62
C GLY A 106 -10.73 -18.52 -1.31
N ALA A 107 -10.42 -17.29 -0.95
CA ALA A 107 -10.96 -16.09 -1.56
C ALA A 107 -9.98 -15.59 -2.64
N PRO A 108 -10.35 -15.71 -3.93
CA PRO A 108 -9.44 -15.49 -5.06
C PRO A 108 -9.36 -14.00 -5.39
N TYR A 109 -8.41 -13.30 -4.79
CA TYR A 109 -8.10 -11.89 -5.08
C TYR A 109 -6.65 -11.75 -5.52
N ASP A 110 -6.39 -10.82 -6.42
CA ASP A 110 -5.04 -10.45 -6.81
C ASP A 110 -4.93 -8.94 -7.06
N LEU A 111 -3.70 -8.43 -7.07
CA LEU A 111 -3.39 -7.09 -7.56
C LEU A 111 -3.81 -6.97 -9.02
N MET A 112 -4.39 -5.84 -9.36
CA MET A 112 -4.75 -5.60 -10.74
C MET A 112 -3.52 -5.24 -11.58
N TYR A 113 -3.44 -5.88 -12.75
CA TYR A 113 -2.44 -5.57 -13.78
C TYR A 113 -3.15 -5.34 -15.11
N ILE A 114 -2.86 -4.23 -15.76
CA ILE A 114 -3.37 -3.93 -17.09
C ILE A 114 -2.19 -3.75 -18.04
N SER A 115 -2.24 -4.41 -19.20
CA SER A 115 -1.26 -4.21 -20.26
C SER A 115 -1.44 -2.82 -20.86
N GLY A 116 -0.47 -1.95 -20.65
CA GLY A 116 -0.45 -0.60 -21.21
C GLY A 116 0.08 -0.56 -22.65
N PRO A 117 0.05 0.63 -23.30
CA PRO A 117 0.69 0.84 -24.58
C PRO A 117 2.18 0.49 -24.48
N ALA A 118 2.76 -0.05 -25.57
CA ALA A 118 4.13 -0.54 -25.64
C ALA A 118 4.47 -1.76 -24.73
N GLN A 119 3.49 -2.64 -24.46
CA GLN A 119 3.67 -3.86 -23.66
C GLN A 119 4.16 -3.61 -22.21
N SER A 120 3.97 -2.40 -21.69
CA SER A 120 4.18 -2.13 -20.27
C SER A 120 3.03 -2.71 -19.44
N VAL A 121 3.35 -3.27 -18.29
CA VAL A 121 2.36 -3.70 -17.30
C VAL A 121 2.13 -2.53 -16.35
N ILE A 122 0.88 -2.09 -16.24
CA ILE A 122 0.48 -1.07 -15.26
C ILE A 122 -0.03 -1.84 -14.03
N GLU A 123 0.71 -1.75 -12.95
CA GLU A 123 0.32 -2.30 -11.66
C GLU A 123 -0.64 -1.35 -10.94
N SER A 124 -1.66 -1.88 -10.32
CA SER A 124 -2.64 -1.10 -9.56
C SER A 124 -2.11 -0.67 -8.19
N THR A 125 -0.87 -0.21 -8.14
CA THR A 125 -0.29 0.37 -6.94
C THR A 125 0.23 1.78 -7.22
N ARG A 126 0.09 2.65 -6.22
CA ARG A 126 0.65 3.99 -6.20
C ARG A 126 1.42 4.21 -4.91
N THR A 127 2.61 4.79 -5.03
CA THR A 127 3.42 5.16 -3.87
C THR A 127 3.11 6.59 -3.46
N ASN A 128 2.61 6.76 -2.22
CA ASN A 128 2.36 8.06 -1.59
C ASN A 128 3.62 8.62 -0.93
N LEU A 129 4.37 7.76 -0.24
CA LEU A 129 5.63 8.11 0.42
C LEU A 129 6.62 6.97 0.23
N ASP A 130 7.87 7.28 -0.03
CA ASP A 130 8.99 6.34 0.01
C ASP A 130 10.20 7.02 0.66
N ALA A 131 10.39 6.75 1.93
CA ALA A 131 11.41 7.41 2.75
C ALA A 131 12.29 6.39 3.47
N GLU A 132 13.61 6.59 3.37
CA GLU A 132 14.63 5.83 4.11
C GLU A 132 15.37 6.74 5.06
N ALA A 133 15.56 6.28 6.30
CA ALA A 133 16.25 7.02 7.32
C ALA A 133 17.04 6.11 8.28
N PRO A 134 18.15 6.61 8.87
CA PRO A 134 18.91 5.86 9.87
C PRO A 134 18.13 5.70 11.17
N SER A 135 18.29 4.55 11.82
CA SER A 135 17.80 4.28 13.17
C SER A 135 18.94 4.17 14.18
N THR A 136 18.61 4.19 15.47
CA THR A 136 19.58 3.90 16.54
C THR A 136 19.84 2.39 16.73
N CYS A 137 19.11 1.53 16.01
CA CYS A 137 19.29 0.07 16.04
C CYS A 137 20.43 -0.45 15.17
N GLY A 138 21.19 0.43 14.50
CA GLY A 138 22.32 0.04 13.64
C GLY A 138 21.95 -0.35 12.21
N PHE A 139 20.73 0.02 11.76
CA PHE A 139 20.26 -0.18 10.39
C PHE A 139 19.40 1.00 9.92
N ASN A 140 19.26 1.15 8.61
CA ASN A 140 18.30 2.06 8.01
C ASN A 140 16.91 1.42 8.02
N VAL A 141 15.90 2.26 8.24
CA VAL A 141 14.48 1.91 8.09
C VAL A 141 13.93 2.63 6.88
N ARG A 142 13.22 1.92 6.02
CA ARG A 142 12.52 2.48 4.87
C ARG A 142 11.05 2.12 4.94
N ILE A 143 10.20 3.13 4.94
CA ILE A 143 8.76 2.99 4.82
C ILE A 143 8.33 3.42 3.43
N THR A 144 7.47 2.62 2.81
CA THR A 144 6.80 2.97 1.56
C THR A 144 5.31 2.90 1.81
N ASP A 145 4.64 4.03 1.86
CA ASP A 145 3.18 4.10 1.89
C ASP A 145 2.62 3.99 0.47
N ARG A 146 1.56 3.18 0.31
CA ARG A 146 0.98 2.88 -1.00
C ARG A 146 -0.54 2.83 -0.92
N ASP A 147 -1.16 3.23 -2.01
CA ASP A 147 -2.52 2.82 -2.36
C ASP A 147 -2.47 1.65 -3.33
N ALA A 148 -3.47 0.77 -3.29
CA ALA A 148 -3.59 -0.36 -4.20
C ALA A 148 -5.05 -0.70 -4.50
N ILE A 149 -5.28 -1.37 -5.63
CA ILE A 149 -6.58 -1.98 -5.95
C ILE A 149 -6.36 -3.46 -6.16
N ILE A 150 -7.10 -4.28 -5.41
CA ILE A 150 -7.20 -5.72 -5.66
C ILE A 150 -8.58 -6.05 -6.21
N ALA A 151 -8.66 -7.08 -7.05
CA ALA A 151 -9.89 -7.54 -7.67
C ALA A 151 -10.08 -9.04 -7.47
N ARG A 152 -11.33 -9.47 -7.46
CA ARG A 152 -11.66 -10.89 -7.53
C ARG A 152 -11.23 -11.46 -8.87
N THR A 153 -10.62 -12.64 -8.85
CA THR A 153 -10.13 -13.32 -10.05
C THR A 153 -11.07 -14.43 -10.55
N ASP A 154 -12.14 -14.72 -9.80
CA ASP A 154 -13.16 -15.71 -10.14
C ASP A 154 -14.46 -15.08 -10.67
N ASN A 155 -14.45 -13.79 -10.96
CA ASN A 155 -15.58 -13.08 -11.54
C ASN A 155 -15.30 -12.73 -13.00
N ASP A 156 -15.64 -13.68 -13.91
CA ASP A 156 -15.45 -13.53 -15.34
C ASP A 156 -16.40 -12.49 -15.96
N ASP A 157 -17.43 -12.05 -15.21
CA ASP A 157 -18.40 -11.06 -15.69
C ASP A 157 -17.84 -9.62 -15.71
N ILE A 158 -16.66 -9.39 -15.10
CA ILE A 158 -16.05 -8.06 -15.00
C ILE A 158 -14.64 -8.09 -15.59
N GLN A 159 -14.46 -7.46 -16.73
CA GLN A 159 -13.14 -7.18 -17.28
C GLN A 159 -12.70 -5.75 -17.02
N LEU A 160 -11.58 -5.60 -16.36
CA LEU A 160 -10.96 -4.30 -16.13
C LEU A 160 -9.98 -4.01 -17.26
N THR A 161 -10.26 -2.97 -18.02
CA THR A 161 -9.56 -2.71 -19.30
C THR A 161 -8.72 -1.43 -19.28
N ALA A 162 -8.89 -0.58 -18.29
CA ALA A 162 -8.05 0.59 -18.11
C ALA A 162 -7.93 1.00 -16.64
N LEU A 163 -6.73 1.37 -16.26
CA LEU A 163 -6.35 1.87 -14.95
C LEU A 163 -5.50 3.13 -15.14
N GLU A 164 -5.71 4.14 -14.33
CA GLU A 164 -4.90 5.35 -14.30
C GLU A 164 -4.38 5.61 -12.90
N VAL A 165 -3.13 6.07 -12.83
CA VAL A 165 -2.46 6.51 -11.60
C VAL A 165 -2.16 7.99 -11.77
N HIS A 166 -2.61 8.79 -10.81
CA HIS A 166 -2.47 10.25 -10.85
C HIS A 166 -1.79 10.77 -9.59
N ASP A 167 -0.93 11.76 -9.76
CA ASP A 167 -0.36 12.54 -8.67
C ASP A 167 -1.08 13.89 -8.58
N PHE A 168 -1.26 14.39 -7.35
CA PHE A 168 -1.67 15.77 -7.18
C PHE A 168 -0.53 16.70 -7.58
N SER A 169 -0.88 17.89 -8.12
CA SER A 169 0.10 18.94 -8.38
C SER A 169 0.68 19.54 -7.10
N ASP A 170 -0.11 19.53 -6.02
CA ASP A 170 0.26 20.07 -4.74
C ASP A 170 0.76 18.93 -3.81
N VAL A 171 1.77 19.23 -3.02
CA VAL A 171 2.36 18.30 -2.05
C VAL A 171 2.20 18.85 -0.63
N GLN A 172 1.99 17.98 0.33
CA GLN A 172 2.04 18.34 1.73
C GLN A 172 3.50 18.34 2.20
N THR A 173 3.91 19.38 2.90
CA THR A 173 5.24 19.45 3.52
C THR A 173 5.09 19.52 5.03
N ILE A 174 5.71 18.60 5.75
CA ILE A 174 5.86 18.61 7.20
C ILE A 174 7.25 19.15 7.50
N THR A 175 7.34 20.30 8.13
CA THR A 175 8.62 20.94 8.46
C THR A 175 8.69 21.25 9.96
N ASN A 176 9.79 20.85 10.59
CA ASN A 176 10.17 21.24 11.93
C ASN A 176 11.69 21.52 11.98
N PRO A 177 12.27 21.98 13.11
CA PRO A 177 13.71 22.30 13.18
C PRO A 177 14.66 21.15 12.85
N ALA A 178 14.20 19.90 12.96
CA ALA A 178 15.02 18.71 12.74
C ALA A 178 14.93 18.17 11.30
N VAL A 179 13.77 18.29 10.64
CA VAL A 179 13.51 17.61 9.35
C VAL A 179 12.45 18.32 8.54
N SER A 180 12.55 18.20 7.22
CA SER A 180 11.49 18.55 6.26
C SER A 180 11.17 17.34 5.40
N ILE A 181 9.89 16.92 5.42
CA ILE A 181 9.40 15.76 4.67
C ILE A 181 8.33 16.24 3.71
N VAL A 182 8.50 15.90 2.44
CA VAL A 182 7.51 16.14 1.39
C VAL A 182 6.71 14.87 1.18
N ILE A 183 5.40 14.99 1.29
CA ILE A 183 4.45 13.89 1.10
C ILE A 183 3.68 14.16 -0.20
N PRO A 184 3.99 13.47 -1.30
CA PRO A 184 3.18 13.53 -2.50
C PRO A 184 1.85 12.83 -2.26
N GLY A 185 0.79 13.34 -2.84
CA GLY A 185 -0.53 12.73 -2.81
C GLY A 185 -1.04 12.42 -4.22
N GLY A 186 -2.09 11.62 -4.34
CA GLY A 186 -2.68 11.28 -5.63
C GLY A 186 -3.79 10.24 -5.47
N TRP A 187 -4.18 9.60 -6.57
CA TRP A 187 -5.18 8.53 -6.57
C TRP A 187 -4.91 7.51 -7.67
N ILE A 188 -5.52 6.33 -7.50
CA ILE A 188 -5.63 5.30 -8.52
C ILE A 188 -7.11 5.18 -8.88
N GLN A 189 -7.42 5.04 -10.14
CA GLN A 189 -8.79 4.80 -10.58
C GLN A 189 -8.89 3.71 -11.65
N VAL A 190 -9.96 2.95 -11.59
CA VAL A 190 -10.41 2.12 -12.70
C VAL A 190 -11.17 3.02 -13.66
N VAL A 191 -10.61 3.24 -14.86
CA VAL A 191 -11.19 4.16 -15.85
C VAL A 191 -12.20 3.45 -16.71
N LYS A 192 -12.00 2.16 -16.97
CA LYS A 192 -12.87 1.38 -17.84
C LYS A 192 -13.00 -0.05 -17.34
N TRP A 193 -14.21 -0.49 -17.23
CA TRP A 193 -14.58 -1.88 -17.03
C TRP A 193 -15.69 -2.22 -18.04
N THR A 194 -15.69 -3.43 -18.53
CA THR A 194 -16.75 -3.93 -19.40
C THR A 194 -17.34 -5.16 -18.74
N PRO A 195 -18.66 -5.21 -18.52
CA PRO A 195 -19.28 -6.46 -18.18
C PRO A 195 -19.16 -7.39 -19.40
N ASP A 196 -18.68 -8.61 -19.19
CA ASP A 196 -18.71 -9.65 -20.22
C ASP A 196 -20.08 -10.33 -20.16
N PHE A 197 -21.03 -9.83 -20.91
CA PHE A 197 -22.37 -10.41 -20.98
C PHE A 197 -22.44 -11.67 -21.85
N GLY A 198 -21.31 -12.22 -22.27
CA GLY A 198 -21.31 -13.32 -23.24
C GLY A 198 -21.96 -12.96 -24.58
N PRO A 199 -21.88 -13.78 -25.61
CA PRO A 199 -22.63 -13.54 -26.84
C PRO A 199 -24.13 -13.59 -26.52
N ALA A 200 -24.85 -12.53 -26.91
CA ALA A 200 -26.32 -12.52 -26.84
C ALA A 200 -26.87 -13.76 -27.55
N ALA A 201 -27.60 -14.56 -26.78
CA ALA A 201 -28.20 -15.81 -27.28
C ALA A 201 -29.29 -15.55 -28.31
#